data_d768d7c5ea098c99e0df49e6ed4646cd
#
_entry.id   d768d7c5ea098c99e0df49e6ed4646cd
#
_cell.length_a   1.000
_cell.length_b   1.000
_cell.length_c   1.000
_cell.angle_alpha   90.00
_cell.angle_beta   90.00
_cell.angle_gamma   90.00
#
_symmetry.space_group_name_H-M   'P 1'
#
loop_
_entity.id
_entity.type
_entity.pdbx_description
1 polymer ?
#
loop_
_entity_poly.entity_id
_entity_poly.type
_entity_poly.pdbx_seq_one_letter_code
_entity_poly.pdbx_strand_id
1 'polypeptide(L)'
;MDRSTDKTYLFEQMPASQAVRRQILPAIASQMVLLAYNLADTYFVGLLNDPLQTAAVSVAYTITVLMTAIANLFAVGGASCMARALGRHEDTDARCIAAISFWWCLLAAVLFSVIFAWLASPLLHLCGATSETYALAFHYAKWVVIWGGPCAIINILLANLLRAEGSAGIASAGVSLGGLINIALDPLFVLPQFLGLGAQGAGLATAISNGIGTLFLLFCIFNRRRSSVVSLRPGSMRYTAKHMGSIVKIGFPSCAQYLLTMVAVGALMKFMSAYDTDAVAALGIVKKLDMLPLYFSIGVSGGILPLLAYNYASGNRERRHQVFKLGCGVSVVFSLACVLTYELLAPVLVGLFIDTPATVAYGASFLRIMVLAMPMMAVCYPMITQFQAMGRVKESLICSVLRKGVLDIPLLFLLNGLLPMYGCTMVQPIVDCISMLAALWLYRRILRQEGRVQ
;
A
#
# COMPACT_ATOMS: atom_id res chain seq x y z
N MET A 1 14.13 8.71 -32.60
CA MET A 1 13.49 7.45 -32.23
C MET A 1 12.15 7.77 -31.56
N ASP A 2 11.06 7.39 -32.19
CA ASP A 2 9.72 7.80 -31.79
C ASP A 2 9.38 7.15 -30.44
N ARG A 3 9.06 7.96 -29.41
CA ARG A 3 8.84 7.50 -28.04
C ARG A 3 7.52 6.72 -27.85
N SER A 4 6.63 6.74 -28.82
CA SER A 4 5.44 5.88 -28.89
C SER A 4 5.86 4.41 -29.08
N THR A 5 6.90 4.20 -29.89
CA THR A 5 7.51 2.89 -30.15
C THR A 5 8.15 2.28 -28.89
N ASP A 6 8.67 3.09 -27.94
CA ASP A 6 9.33 2.61 -26.72
C ASP A 6 8.30 2.02 -25.72
N LYS A 7 7.09 2.57 -25.66
CA LYS A 7 6.01 2.06 -24.77
C LYS A 7 5.43 0.74 -25.29
N THR A 8 5.06 0.69 -26.56
CA THR A 8 4.56 -0.53 -27.21
C THR A 8 5.62 -1.64 -27.15
N TYR A 9 6.90 -1.28 -27.35
CA TYR A 9 8.01 -2.22 -27.21
C TYR A 9 8.07 -2.84 -25.81
N LEU A 10 7.94 -2.04 -24.73
CA LEU A 10 7.94 -2.53 -23.34
C LEU A 10 6.83 -3.56 -23.08
N PHE A 11 5.60 -3.25 -23.53
CA PHE A 11 4.44 -4.09 -23.24
C PHE A 11 4.31 -5.30 -24.14
N GLU A 12 4.72 -5.23 -25.41
CA GLU A 12 4.48 -6.25 -26.42
C GLU A 12 5.71 -7.05 -26.82
N GLN A 13 6.84 -6.39 -27.06
CA GLN A 13 8.00 -6.98 -27.73
C GLN A 13 9.16 -7.35 -26.81
N MET A 14 9.38 -6.53 -25.75
CA MET A 14 10.46 -6.78 -24.79
C MET A 14 10.28 -8.16 -24.12
N PRO A 15 11.33 -8.99 -23.93
CA PRO A 15 11.22 -10.25 -23.19
C PRO A 15 10.51 -10.05 -21.84
N ALA A 16 9.59 -10.95 -21.47
CA ALA A 16 8.75 -10.78 -20.27
C ALA A 16 9.59 -10.56 -18.99
N SER A 17 10.72 -11.25 -18.86
CA SER A 17 11.63 -11.10 -17.71
C SER A 17 12.25 -9.70 -17.63
N GLN A 18 12.62 -9.12 -18.77
CA GLN A 18 13.17 -7.75 -18.82
C GLN A 18 12.08 -6.70 -18.56
N ALA A 19 10.89 -6.88 -19.15
CA ALA A 19 9.76 -5.99 -18.91
C ALA A 19 9.35 -5.98 -17.43
N VAL A 20 9.23 -7.16 -16.82
CA VAL A 20 8.93 -7.31 -15.39
C VAL A 20 10.01 -6.64 -14.56
N ARG A 21 11.31 -6.91 -14.81
CA ARG A 21 12.42 -6.28 -14.07
C ARG A 21 12.39 -4.76 -14.20
N ARG A 22 12.15 -4.22 -15.40
CA ARG A 22 12.11 -2.76 -15.66
C ARG A 22 10.99 -2.07 -14.92
N GLN A 23 9.88 -2.76 -14.64
CA GLN A 23 8.72 -2.24 -13.92
C GLN A 23 8.79 -2.48 -12.41
N ILE A 24 9.19 -3.68 -11.97
CA ILE A 24 9.14 -4.02 -10.54
C ILE A 24 10.31 -3.43 -9.75
N LEU A 25 11.53 -3.35 -10.30
CA LEU A 25 12.67 -2.85 -9.53
C LEU A 25 12.48 -1.41 -9.04
N PRO A 26 12.09 -0.44 -9.90
CA PRO A 26 11.79 0.90 -9.41
C PRO A 26 10.60 0.91 -8.43
N ALA A 27 9.56 0.09 -8.67
CA ALA A 27 8.41 0.02 -7.79
C ALA A 27 8.77 -0.54 -6.40
N ILE A 28 9.57 -1.60 -6.32
CA ILE A 28 10.10 -2.13 -5.06
C ILE A 28 10.97 -1.07 -4.37
N ALA A 29 11.91 -0.44 -5.09
CA ALA A 29 12.78 0.58 -4.52
C ALA A 29 11.96 1.72 -3.85
N SER A 30 10.92 2.22 -4.53
CA SER A 30 10.06 3.25 -3.95
C SER A 30 9.28 2.77 -2.72
N GLN A 31 8.87 1.51 -2.68
CA GLN A 31 8.22 0.93 -1.50
C GLN A 31 9.21 0.73 -0.34
N MET A 32 10.46 0.39 -0.62
CA MET A 32 11.51 0.31 0.41
C MET A 32 11.83 1.68 0.99
N VAL A 33 11.89 2.74 0.16
CA VAL A 33 12.05 4.11 0.65
C VAL A 33 10.85 4.52 1.50
N LEU A 34 9.62 4.15 1.09
CA LEU A 34 8.40 4.39 1.84
C LEU A 34 8.43 3.70 3.22
N LEU A 35 8.91 2.46 3.27
CA LEU A 35 9.13 1.73 4.52
C LEU A 35 10.17 2.44 5.39
N ALA A 36 11.30 2.82 4.80
CA ALA A 36 12.40 3.47 5.52
C ALA A 36 11.96 4.78 6.16
N TYR A 37 11.22 5.63 5.44
CA TYR A 37 10.75 6.88 6.03
C TYR A 37 9.71 6.66 7.13
N ASN A 38 8.79 5.69 6.99
CA ASN A 38 7.84 5.36 8.06
C ASN A 38 8.54 4.89 9.35
N LEU A 39 9.64 4.15 9.20
CA LEU A 39 10.47 3.73 10.35
C LEU A 39 11.24 4.91 10.93
N ALA A 40 11.79 5.77 10.08
CA ALA A 40 12.53 6.97 10.50
C ALA A 40 11.65 7.96 11.27
N ASP A 41 10.43 8.24 10.76
CA ASP A 41 9.44 9.10 11.43
C ASP A 41 9.15 8.58 12.86
N THR A 42 8.86 7.27 12.98
CA THR A 42 8.64 6.65 14.30
C THR A 42 9.90 6.74 15.19
N TYR A 43 11.09 6.56 14.62
CA TYR A 43 12.35 6.62 15.34
C TYR A 43 12.63 8.02 15.89
N PHE A 44 12.52 9.06 15.06
CA PHE A 44 12.79 10.44 15.49
C PHE A 44 11.79 10.94 16.52
N VAL A 45 10.50 10.57 16.39
CA VAL A 45 9.51 10.88 17.43
C VAL A 45 9.81 10.09 18.71
N GLY A 46 10.27 8.85 18.61
CA GLY A 46 10.70 8.04 19.77
C GLY A 46 11.89 8.65 20.53
N LEU A 47 12.83 9.33 19.85
CA LEU A 47 13.97 10.01 20.49
C LEU A 47 13.56 11.16 21.43
N LEU A 48 12.33 11.64 21.34
CA LEU A 48 11.82 12.66 22.27
C LEU A 48 11.63 12.10 23.69
N ASN A 49 11.62 10.78 23.86
CA ASN A 49 11.34 10.08 25.13
C ASN A 49 10.03 10.55 25.80
N ASP A 50 9.05 10.97 24.98
CA ASP A 50 7.73 11.40 25.41
C ASP A 50 6.67 10.40 24.91
N PRO A 51 6.14 9.54 25.79
CA PRO A 51 5.12 8.55 25.43
C PRO A 51 3.85 9.17 24.84
N LEU A 52 3.47 10.38 25.27
CA LEU A 52 2.27 11.05 24.78
C LEU A 52 2.41 11.45 23.31
N GLN A 53 3.58 11.93 22.89
CA GLN A 53 3.85 12.28 21.49
C GLN A 53 3.85 11.03 20.60
N THR A 54 4.48 9.94 21.05
CA THR A 54 4.51 8.68 20.33
C THR A 54 3.11 8.08 20.19
N ALA A 55 2.30 8.12 21.25
CA ALA A 55 0.91 7.69 21.23
C ALA A 55 0.06 8.53 20.26
N ALA A 56 0.25 9.86 20.27
CA ALA A 56 -0.46 10.79 19.40
C ALA A 56 -0.20 10.51 17.92
N VAL A 57 1.05 10.27 17.52
CA VAL A 57 1.42 9.89 16.15
C VAL A 57 0.77 8.56 15.76
N SER A 58 0.77 7.58 16.67
CA SER A 58 0.16 6.27 16.43
C SER A 58 -1.35 6.34 16.19
N VAL A 59 -2.06 7.18 16.95
CA VAL A 59 -3.49 7.46 16.75
C VAL A 59 -3.74 8.09 15.39
N ALA A 60 -2.97 9.12 15.05
CA ALA A 60 -3.11 9.84 13.79
C ALA A 60 -2.73 8.98 12.57
N TYR A 61 -1.82 8.01 12.72
CA TYR A 61 -1.46 7.05 11.67
C TYR A 61 -2.70 6.28 11.16
N THR A 62 -3.65 5.97 12.03
CA THR A 62 -4.91 5.33 11.63
C THR A 62 -5.67 6.12 10.56
N ILE A 63 -5.64 7.45 10.66
CA ILE A 63 -6.26 8.35 9.67
C ILE A 63 -5.51 8.31 8.34
N THR A 64 -4.18 8.14 8.36
CA THR A 64 -3.39 8.04 7.11
C THR A 64 -3.69 6.74 6.33
N VAL A 65 -4.10 5.69 7.01
CA VAL A 65 -4.59 4.45 6.36
C VAL A 65 -5.89 4.71 5.59
N LEU A 66 -6.81 5.53 6.13
CA LEU A 66 -8.02 5.95 5.41
C LEU A 66 -7.67 6.76 4.15
N MET A 67 -6.72 7.67 4.24
CA MET A 67 -6.22 8.41 3.06
C MET A 67 -5.68 7.47 2.00
N THR A 68 -4.91 6.45 2.41
CA THR A 68 -4.37 5.43 1.50
C THR A 68 -5.48 4.60 0.86
N ALA A 69 -6.55 4.29 1.59
CA ALA A 69 -7.72 3.60 1.06
C ALA A 69 -8.39 4.42 -0.05
N ILE A 70 -8.62 5.71 0.18
CA ILE A 70 -9.19 6.65 -0.82
C ILE A 70 -8.26 6.76 -2.04
N ALA A 71 -6.97 6.92 -1.82
CA ALA A 71 -5.98 6.98 -2.90
C ALA A 71 -6.04 5.74 -3.79
N ASN A 72 -6.06 4.54 -3.20
CA ASN A 72 -6.04 3.28 -3.94
C ASN A 72 -7.35 2.98 -4.67
N LEU A 73 -8.48 3.54 -4.23
CA LEU A 73 -9.73 3.47 -4.97
C LEU A 73 -9.56 3.99 -6.41
N PHE A 74 -8.93 5.15 -6.54
CA PHE A 74 -8.71 5.79 -7.84
C PHE A 74 -7.39 5.35 -8.50
N ALA A 75 -6.35 5.11 -7.71
CA ALA A 75 -5.02 4.77 -8.23
C ALA A 75 -5.00 3.39 -8.88
N VAL A 76 -5.46 2.35 -8.19
CA VAL A 76 -5.51 0.98 -8.72
C VAL A 76 -6.56 0.86 -9.82
N GLY A 77 -7.76 1.43 -9.58
CA GLY A 77 -8.84 1.43 -10.56
C GLY A 77 -8.47 2.17 -11.85
N GLY A 78 -7.94 3.39 -11.72
CA GLY A 78 -7.50 4.21 -12.84
C GLY A 78 -6.34 3.58 -13.61
N ALA A 79 -5.32 3.10 -12.91
CA ALA A 79 -4.15 2.47 -13.52
C ALA A 79 -4.54 1.19 -14.31
N SER A 80 -5.38 0.33 -13.73
CA SER A 80 -5.86 -0.88 -14.41
C SER A 80 -6.71 -0.55 -15.64
N CYS A 81 -7.67 0.37 -15.50
CA CYS A 81 -8.51 0.80 -16.63
C CYS A 81 -7.69 1.45 -17.74
N MET A 82 -6.74 2.33 -17.38
CA MET A 82 -5.84 3.01 -18.33
C MET A 82 -4.94 2.01 -19.06
N ALA A 83 -4.31 1.08 -18.35
CA ALA A 83 -3.45 0.07 -18.97
C ALA A 83 -4.23 -0.86 -19.90
N ARG A 84 -5.48 -1.19 -19.57
CA ARG A 84 -6.37 -1.96 -20.48
C ARG A 84 -6.77 -1.16 -21.73
N ALA A 85 -7.03 0.14 -21.59
CA ALA A 85 -7.30 0.99 -22.75
C ALA A 85 -6.08 1.06 -23.68
N LEU A 86 -4.87 1.19 -23.11
CA LEU A 86 -3.62 1.13 -23.87
C LEU A 86 -3.43 -0.22 -24.58
N GLY A 87 -3.76 -1.35 -23.93
CA GLY A 87 -3.70 -2.68 -24.53
C GLY A 87 -4.69 -2.90 -25.68
N ARG A 88 -5.75 -2.09 -25.77
CA ARG A 88 -6.69 -2.04 -26.91
C ARG A 88 -6.31 -0.97 -27.93
N HIS A 89 -5.17 -0.28 -27.75
CA HIS A 89 -4.74 0.86 -28.56
C HIS A 89 -5.73 2.05 -28.57
N GLU A 90 -6.49 2.22 -27.47
CA GLU A 90 -7.46 3.29 -27.27
C GLU A 90 -6.84 4.46 -26.47
N ASP A 91 -5.86 5.14 -27.05
CA ASP A 91 -5.08 6.19 -26.35
C ASP A 91 -5.97 7.35 -25.88
N THR A 92 -7.03 7.68 -26.61
CA THR A 92 -7.98 8.74 -26.21
C THR A 92 -8.72 8.36 -24.94
N ASP A 93 -9.22 7.13 -24.84
CA ASP A 93 -9.88 6.61 -23.63
C ASP A 93 -8.90 6.53 -22.46
N ALA A 94 -7.67 6.09 -22.72
CA ALA A 94 -6.61 6.06 -21.69
C ALA A 94 -6.34 7.46 -21.11
N ARG A 95 -6.27 8.50 -21.96
CA ARG A 95 -6.12 9.90 -21.52
C ARG A 95 -7.33 10.39 -20.73
N CYS A 96 -8.54 10.03 -21.14
CA CYS A 96 -9.75 10.38 -20.41
C CYS A 96 -9.79 9.70 -19.03
N ILE A 97 -9.46 8.41 -18.96
CA ILE A 97 -9.40 7.66 -17.69
C ILE A 97 -8.41 8.29 -16.71
N ALA A 98 -7.22 8.66 -17.19
CA ALA A 98 -6.21 9.33 -16.36
C ALA A 98 -6.73 10.66 -15.78
N ALA A 99 -7.33 11.51 -16.62
CA ALA A 99 -7.86 12.80 -16.19
C ALA A 99 -9.05 12.65 -15.23
N ILE A 100 -9.98 11.73 -15.50
CA ILE A 100 -11.13 11.46 -14.63
C ILE A 100 -10.65 10.95 -13.27
N SER A 101 -9.70 9.99 -13.25
CA SER A 101 -9.12 9.48 -12.01
C SER A 101 -8.46 10.59 -11.20
N PHE A 102 -7.74 11.51 -11.85
CA PHE A 102 -7.08 12.63 -11.18
C PHE A 102 -8.07 13.59 -10.55
N TRP A 103 -9.05 14.09 -11.28
CA TRP A 103 -9.96 15.11 -10.77
C TRP A 103 -10.90 14.58 -9.69
N TRP A 104 -11.40 13.37 -9.84
CA TRP A 104 -12.25 12.76 -8.81
C TRP A 104 -11.46 12.37 -7.57
N CYS A 105 -10.22 11.91 -7.75
CA CYS A 105 -9.33 11.64 -6.61
C CYS A 105 -8.97 12.94 -5.87
N LEU A 106 -8.69 14.02 -6.59
CA LEU A 106 -8.43 15.34 -5.99
C LEU A 106 -9.66 15.85 -5.22
N LEU A 107 -10.84 15.74 -5.84
CA LEU A 107 -12.10 16.10 -5.16
C LEU A 107 -12.30 15.27 -3.89
N ALA A 108 -12.12 13.96 -3.95
CA ALA A 108 -12.24 13.08 -2.79
C ALA A 108 -11.19 13.40 -1.72
N ALA A 109 -9.95 13.73 -2.11
CA ALA A 109 -8.88 14.10 -1.19
C ALA A 109 -9.18 15.42 -0.46
N VAL A 110 -9.60 16.44 -1.19
CA VAL A 110 -9.99 17.74 -0.61
C VAL A 110 -11.21 17.58 0.30
N LEU A 111 -12.24 16.85 -0.17
CA LEU A 111 -13.44 16.60 0.63
C LEU A 111 -13.10 15.84 1.91
N PHE A 112 -12.23 14.83 1.86
CA PHE A 112 -11.77 14.12 3.04
C PHE A 112 -11.05 15.06 4.03
N SER A 113 -10.16 15.92 3.54
CA SER A 113 -9.45 16.91 4.38
C SER A 113 -10.40 17.91 5.05
N VAL A 114 -11.42 18.38 4.31
CA VAL A 114 -12.45 19.28 4.86
C VAL A 114 -13.32 18.57 5.89
N ILE A 115 -13.78 17.35 5.59
CA ILE A 115 -14.56 16.54 6.54
C ILE A 115 -13.74 16.27 7.80
N PHE A 116 -12.45 15.90 7.63
CA PHE A 116 -11.57 15.69 8.78
C PHE A 116 -11.38 16.97 9.59
N ALA A 117 -11.23 18.13 8.96
CA ALA A 117 -11.10 19.39 9.70
C ALA A 117 -12.33 19.69 10.59
N TRP A 118 -13.54 19.30 10.17
CA TRP A 118 -14.76 19.47 10.92
C TRP A 118 -14.98 18.40 11.98
N LEU A 119 -14.62 17.16 11.68
CA LEU A 119 -14.86 15.98 12.51
C LEU A 119 -13.58 15.45 13.17
N ALA A 120 -12.52 16.27 13.28
CA ALA A 120 -11.24 15.85 13.83
C ALA A 120 -11.38 15.28 15.25
N SER A 121 -12.15 15.93 16.12
CA SER A 121 -12.33 15.49 17.50
C SER A 121 -12.98 14.10 17.58
N PRO A 122 -14.19 13.87 17.03
CA PRO A 122 -14.80 12.54 17.10
C PRO A 122 -13.99 11.47 16.37
N LEU A 123 -13.32 11.80 15.25
CA LEU A 123 -12.52 10.83 14.51
C LEU A 123 -11.26 10.41 15.27
N LEU A 124 -10.53 11.34 15.86
CA LEU A 124 -9.34 11.03 16.65
C LEU A 124 -9.69 10.25 17.93
N HIS A 125 -10.78 10.60 18.62
CA HIS A 125 -11.25 9.82 19.76
C HIS A 125 -11.69 8.41 19.35
N LEU A 126 -12.36 8.26 18.21
CA LEU A 126 -12.68 6.93 17.67
C LEU A 126 -11.42 6.10 17.35
N CYS A 127 -10.33 6.76 16.95
CA CYS A 127 -9.03 6.13 16.71
C CYS A 127 -8.23 5.87 17.99
N GLY A 128 -8.75 6.24 19.16
CA GLY A 128 -8.14 5.98 20.46
C GLY A 128 -7.41 7.17 21.09
N ALA A 129 -7.66 8.40 20.64
CA ALA A 129 -7.14 9.59 21.33
C ALA A 129 -7.79 9.74 22.72
N THR A 130 -6.96 9.95 23.73
CA THR A 130 -7.38 10.34 25.07
C THR A 130 -7.43 11.87 25.18
N SER A 131 -7.97 12.40 26.28
CA SER A 131 -7.95 13.84 26.57
C SER A 131 -6.52 14.43 26.59
N GLU A 132 -5.54 13.64 26.99
CA GLU A 132 -4.14 14.05 27.06
C GLU A 132 -3.43 14.01 25.70
N THR A 133 -3.74 13.00 24.85
CA THR A 133 -3.07 12.81 23.55
C THR A 133 -3.78 13.57 22.41
N TYR A 134 -5.04 14.00 22.60
CA TYR A 134 -5.83 14.62 21.55
C TYR A 134 -5.17 15.87 20.93
N ALA A 135 -4.69 16.78 21.74
CA ALA A 135 -4.08 18.02 21.25
C ALA A 135 -2.85 17.74 20.38
N LEU A 136 -1.98 16.84 20.82
CA LEU A 136 -0.78 16.43 20.09
C LEU A 136 -1.16 15.68 18.79
N ALA A 137 -2.11 14.75 18.86
CA ALA A 137 -2.61 14.01 17.70
C ALA A 137 -3.25 14.95 16.67
N PHE A 138 -4.01 15.95 17.10
CA PHE A 138 -4.62 16.96 16.24
C PHE A 138 -3.56 17.83 15.57
N HIS A 139 -2.55 18.30 16.30
CA HIS A 139 -1.46 19.11 15.73
C HIS A 139 -0.67 18.34 14.66
N TYR A 140 -0.39 17.06 14.88
CA TYR A 140 0.21 16.19 13.87
C TYR A 140 -0.72 15.99 12.67
N ALA A 141 -1.96 15.56 12.93
CA ALA A 141 -2.94 15.24 11.89
C ALA A 141 -3.33 16.47 11.06
N LYS A 142 -3.35 17.67 11.64
CA LYS A 142 -3.57 18.93 10.92
C LYS A 142 -2.62 19.08 9.73
N TRP A 143 -1.34 18.79 9.93
CA TRP A 143 -0.34 18.88 8.86
C TRP A 143 -0.45 17.71 7.88
N VAL A 144 -0.54 16.49 8.39
CA VAL A 144 -0.54 15.28 7.55
C VAL A 144 -1.82 15.13 6.75
N VAL A 145 -2.99 15.43 7.36
CA VAL A 145 -4.31 15.16 6.75
C VAL A 145 -4.89 16.39 6.07
N ILE A 146 -4.91 17.55 6.75
CA ILE A 146 -5.59 18.73 6.19
C ILE A 146 -4.74 19.37 5.09
N TRP A 147 -3.47 19.63 5.37
CA TRP A 147 -2.59 20.33 4.41
C TRP A 147 -1.84 19.37 3.49
N GLY A 148 -1.27 18.32 4.01
CA GLY A 148 -0.49 17.33 3.26
C GLY A 148 -1.35 16.25 2.59
N GLY A 149 -2.56 16.01 3.08
CA GLY A 149 -3.42 14.92 2.65
C GLY A 149 -3.74 14.90 1.17
N PRO A 150 -4.20 16.00 0.58
CA PRO A 150 -4.43 16.05 -0.87
C PRO A 150 -3.19 15.72 -1.69
N CYS A 151 -2.01 16.24 -1.28
CA CYS A 151 -0.75 15.94 -1.95
C CYS A 151 -0.38 14.45 -1.82
N ALA A 152 -0.49 13.87 -0.63
CA ALA A 152 -0.17 12.47 -0.39
C ALA A 152 -1.07 11.53 -1.22
N ILE A 153 -2.37 11.78 -1.25
CA ILE A 153 -3.34 11.00 -2.02
C ILE A 153 -3.06 11.10 -3.52
N ILE A 154 -2.81 12.31 -4.01
CA ILE A 154 -2.50 12.55 -5.43
C ILE A 154 -1.14 11.96 -5.82
N ASN A 155 -0.13 11.97 -4.93
CA ASN A 155 1.16 11.32 -5.17
C ASN A 155 0.98 9.83 -5.49
N ILE A 156 0.21 9.11 -4.68
CA ILE A 156 -0.09 7.68 -4.88
C ILE A 156 -0.79 7.46 -6.24
N LEU A 157 -1.77 8.29 -6.57
CA LEU A 157 -2.49 8.21 -7.84
C LEU A 157 -1.56 8.43 -9.03
N LEU A 158 -0.82 9.55 -9.05
CA LEU A 158 0.06 9.90 -10.17
C LEU A 158 1.15 8.85 -10.39
N ALA A 159 1.74 8.33 -9.31
CA ALA A 159 2.71 7.24 -9.39
C ALA A 159 2.11 5.99 -10.06
N ASN A 160 0.88 5.61 -9.72
CA ASN A 160 0.22 4.46 -10.33
C ASN A 160 -0.15 4.70 -11.81
N LEU A 161 -0.63 5.91 -12.16
CA LEU A 161 -0.91 6.25 -13.55
C LEU A 161 0.37 6.27 -14.42
N LEU A 162 1.47 6.80 -13.90
CA LEU A 162 2.77 6.78 -14.59
C LEU A 162 3.31 5.36 -14.76
N ARG A 163 3.13 4.47 -13.78
CA ARG A 163 3.45 3.04 -13.94
C ARG A 163 2.58 2.41 -15.02
N ALA A 164 1.28 2.76 -15.08
CA ALA A 164 0.34 2.25 -16.06
C ALA A 164 0.71 2.60 -17.50
N GLU A 165 1.38 3.74 -17.73
CA GLU A 165 1.92 4.09 -19.05
C GLU A 165 3.32 3.52 -19.33
N GLY A 166 3.93 2.75 -18.40
CA GLY A 166 5.29 2.20 -18.55
C GLY A 166 6.40 3.08 -18.00
N SER A 167 6.10 4.22 -17.36
CA SER A 167 7.07 5.17 -16.79
C SER A 167 7.37 4.90 -15.31
N ALA A 168 7.62 3.63 -14.95
CA ALA A 168 7.84 3.21 -13.56
C ALA A 168 9.02 3.93 -12.88
N GLY A 169 10.09 4.25 -13.62
CA GLY A 169 11.24 4.98 -13.08
C GLY A 169 10.88 6.38 -12.58
N ILE A 170 10.06 7.13 -13.35
CA ILE A 170 9.60 8.47 -12.95
C ILE A 170 8.64 8.38 -11.77
N ALA A 171 7.71 7.44 -11.82
CA ALA A 171 6.78 7.19 -10.72
C ALA A 171 7.53 6.93 -9.40
N SER A 172 8.51 6.05 -9.45
CA SER A 172 9.31 5.68 -8.29
C SER A 172 10.24 6.81 -7.83
N ALA A 173 10.81 7.58 -8.76
CA ALA A 173 11.61 8.76 -8.41
C ALA A 173 10.80 9.80 -7.62
N GLY A 174 9.54 10.07 -8.01
CA GLY A 174 8.69 11.02 -7.27
C GLY A 174 8.31 10.55 -5.88
N VAL A 175 7.95 9.26 -5.73
CA VAL A 175 7.66 8.67 -4.42
C VAL A 175 8.92 8.64 -3.53
N SER A 176 10.07 8.22 -4.09
CA SER A 176 11.32 8.14 -3.35
C SER A 176 11.86 9.53 -2.96
N LEU A 177 11.71 10.53 -3.84
CA LEU A 177 12.10 11.91 -3.53
C LEU A 177 11.34 12.41 -2.30
N GLY A 178 10.01 12.22 -2.25
CA GLY A 178 9.22 12.55 -1.06
C GLY A 178 9.74 11.85 0.19
N GLY A 179 9.93 10.52 0.14
CA GLY A 179 10.40 9.76 1.29
C GLY A 179 11.80 10.17 1.78
N LEU A 180 12.75 10.42 0.87
CA LEU A 180 14.10 10.86 1.22
C LEU A 180 14.13 12.27 1.84
N ILE A 181 13.31 13.19 1.31
CA ILE A 181 13.16 14.53 1.88
C ILE A 181 12.54 14.43 3.27
N ASN A 182 11.55 13.56 3.48
CA ASN A 182 10.96 13.36 4.80
C ASN A 182 12.01 12.91 5.82
N ILE A 183 12.80 11.87 5.52
CA ILE A 183 13.89 11.40 6.39
C ILE A 183 14.89 12.54 6.75
N ALA A 184 15.15 13.44 5.80
CA ALA A 184 16.05 14.55 6.03
C ALA A 184 15.43 15.69 6.87
N LEU A 185 14.11 15.91 6.71
CA LEU A 185 13.39 16.98 7.42
C LEU A 185 12.96 16.57 8.84
N ASP A 186 12.72 15.29 9.09
CA ASP A 186 12.28 14.81 10.40
C ASP A 186 13.22 15.25 11.55
N PRO A 187 14.54 14.97 11.52
CA PRO A 187 15.41 15.41 12.61
C PRO A 187 15.43 16.94 12.78
N LEU A 188 15.33 17.70 11.68
CA LEU A 188 15.34 19.16 11.70
C LEU A 188 14.09 19.73 12.39
N PHE A 189 12.94 19.09 12.20
CA PHE A 189 11.67 19.62 12.71
C PHE A 189 11.30 19.00 14.06
N VAL A 190 11.66 17.74 14.30
CA VAL A 190 11.25 16.98 15.48
C VAL A 190 12.15 17.26 16.68
N LEU A 191 13.48 17.25 16.48
CA LEU A 191 14.42 17.20 17.59
C LEU A 191 14.62 18.58 18.26
N PRO A 192 14.74 18.62 19.62
CA PRO A 192 14.93 19.86 20.38
C PRO A 192 16.20 20.63 20.02
N GLN A 193 17.23 19.94 19.49
CA GLN A 193 18.50 20.58 19.07
C GLN A 193 18.33 21.48 17.85
N PHE A 194 17.22 21.36 17.12
CA PHE A 194 16.90 22.18 15.94
C PHE A 194 15.62 22.97 16.20
N LEU A 195 14.52 22.69 15.47
CA LEU A 195 13.26 23.42 15.65
C LEU A 195 12.41 22.94 16.85
N GLY A 196 12.60 21.72 17.33
CA GLY A 196 11.96 21.22 18.53
C GLY A 196 10.43 21.15 18.50
N LEU A 197 9.84 20.97 17.31
CA LEU A 197 8.37 20.93 17.16
C LEU A 197 7.75 19.60 17.58
N GLY A 198 8.57 18.60 17.94
CA GLY A 198 8.10 17.30 18.36
C GLY A 198 7.25 16.59 17.30
N ALA A 199 6.17 15.93 17.72
CA ALA A 199 5.25 15.23 16.82
C ALA A 199 4.65 16.14 15.73
N GLN A 200 4.38 17.40 16.04
CA GLN A 200 3.92 18.37 15.04
C GLN A 200 4.94 18.58 13.93
N GLY A 201 6.23 18.58 14.27
CA GLY A 201 7.35 18.68 13.33
C GLY A 201 7.38 17.53 12.33
N ALA A 202 7.19 16.29 12.80
CA ALA A 202 7.08 15.11 11.96
C ALA A 202 5.90 15.23 10.96
N GLY A 203 4.74 15.71 11.44
CA GLY A 203 3.60 15.98 10.57
C GLY A 203 3.88 17.03 9.49
N LEU A 204 4.58 18.10 9.84
CA LEU A 204 4.99 19.15 8.91
C LEU A 204 6.01 18.63 7.87
N ALA A 205 7.01 17.85 8.29
CA ALA A 205 7.97 17.21 7.40
C ALA A 205 7.27 16.30 6.37
N THR A 206 6.32 15.51 6.84
CA THR A 206 5.49 14.63 5.98
C THR A 206 4.64 15.43 4.98
N ALA A 207 4.05 16.54 5.39
CA ALA A 207 3.26 17.40 4.49
C ALA A 207 4.12 18.03 3.40
N ILE A 208 5.27 18.60 3.76
CA ILE A 208 6.21 19.24 2.83
C ILE A 208 6.76 18.19 1.84
N SER A 209 7.24 17.07 2.33
CA SER A 209 7.84 16.01 1.50
C SER A 209 6.85 15.42 0.50
N ASN A 210 5.61 15.14 0.91
CA ASN A 210 4.54 14.71 -0.01
C ASN A 210 4.20 15.80 -1.03
N GLY A 211 4.19 17.07 -0.61
CA GLY A 211 4.01 18.21 -1.51
C GLY A 211 5.08 18.25 -2.60
N ILE A 212 6.37 18.17 -2.21
CA ILE A 212 7.50 18.20 -3.16
C ILE A 212 7.45 16.99 -4.09
N GLY A 213 7.20 15.76 -3.56
CA GLY A 213 7.07 14.57 -4.39
C GLY A 213 5.94 14.69 -5.41
N THR A 214 4.80 15.24 -5.02
CA THR A 214 3.65 15.46 -5.91
C THR A 214 3.94 16.51 -6.97
N LEU A 215 4.55 17.63 -6.59
CA LEU A 215 4.96 18.67 -7.52
C LEU A 215 5.98 18.15 -8.55
N PHE A 216 6.92 17.32 -8.12
CA PHE A 216 7.87 16.66 -9.03
C PHE A 216 7.14 15.78 -10.06
N LEU A 217 6.19 14.94 -9.63
CA LEU A 217 5.42 14.11 -10.54
C LEU A 217 4.59 14.94 -11.52
N LEU A 218 3.93 15.99 -11.03
CA LEU A 218 3.18 16.92 -11.88
C LEU A 218 4.10 17.60 -12.90
N PHE A 219 5.27 18.10 -12.46
CA PHE A 219 6.26 18.69 -13.34
C PHE A 219 6.69 17.74 -14.46
N CYS A 220 6.98 16.47 -14.11
CA CYS A 220 7.34 15.43 -15.08
C CYS A 220 6.21 15.18 -16.09
N ILE A 221 4.95 15.12 -15.63
CA ILE A 221 3.78 14.94 -16.51
C ILE A 221 3.62 16.14 -17.46
N PHE A 222 3.70 17.38 -16.95
CA PHE A 222 3.57 18.57 -17.78
C PHE A 222 4.71 18.72 -18.79
N ASN A 223 5.95 18.44 -18.40
CA ASN A 223 7.09 18.49 -19.30
C ASN A 223 7.01 17.44 -20.42
N ARG A 224 6.40 16.29 -20.12
CA ARG A 224 6.22 15.16 -21.05
C ARG A 224 4.83 15.12 -21.71
N ARG A 225 4.03 16.17 -21.61
CA ARG A 225 2.63 16.22 -22.08
C ARG A 225 2.41 15.81 -23.54
N ARG A 226 3.43 15.93 -24.40
CA ARG A 226 3.37 15.53 -25.81
C ARG A 226 3.61 14.04 -26.03
N SER A 227 4.34 13.39 -25.13
CA SER A 227 4.72 11.97 -25.24
C SER A 227 4.07 11.09 -24.16
N SER A 228 3.47 11.67 -23.12
CA SER A 228 2.75 10.94 -22.07
C SER A 228 1.28 10.77 -22.44
N VAL A 229 0.73 9.61 -22.10
CA VAL A 229 -0.71 9.34 -22.15
C VAL A 229 -1.41 9.84 -20.89
N VAL A 230 -0.67 10.03 -19.78
CA VAL A 230 -1.24 10.64 -18.57
C VAL A 230 -1.60 12.08 -18.85
N SER A 231 -2.89 12.36 -18.95
CA SER A 231 -3.46 13.68 -19.22
C SER A 231 -4.28 14.16 -18.04
N LEU A 232 -4.13 15.43 -17.67
CA LEU A 232 -4.88 16.04 -16.57
C LEU A 232 -5.91 17.07 -17.09
N ARG A 233 -6.30 16.99 -18.38
CA ARG A 233 -7.18 17.96 -19.02
C ARG A 233 -8.59 17.92 -18.42
N PRO A 234 -9.12 19.05 -17.87
CA PRO A 234 -10.45 19.08 -17.28
C PRO A 234 -11.59 18.75 -18.26
N GLY A 235 -11.41 19.04 -19.54
CA GLY A 235 -12.40 18.73 -20.59
C GLY A 235 -12.75 17.25 -20.73
N SER A 236 -11.90 16.35 -20.24
CA SER A 236 -12.19 14.92 -20.20
C SER A 236 -13.27 14.54 -19.17
N MET A 237 -13.60 15.43 -18.24
CA MET A 237 -14.63 15.19 -17.22
C MET A 237 -16.03 14.94 -17.82
N ARG A 238 -16.30 15.42 -19.03
CA ARG A 238 -17.55 15.11 -19.78
C ARG A 238 -17.76 13.61 -20.01
N TYR A 239 -16.69 12.80 -19.99
CA TYR A 239 -16.74 11.34 -20.15
C TYR A 239 -16.79 10.58 -18.82
N THR A 240 -17.00 11.27 -17.70
CA THR A 240 -17.06 10.65 -16.35
C THR A 240 -18.07 9.51 -16.29
N ALA A 241 -19.28 9.69 -16.84
CA ALA A 241 -20.31 8.65 -16.82
C ALA A 241 -19.89 7.35 -17.54
N LYS A 242 -19.03 7.46 -18.57
CA LYS A 242 -18.51 6.30 -19.32
C LYS A 242 -17.49 5.48 -18.50
N HIS A 243 -16.60 6.13 -17.77
CA HIS A 243 -15.40 5.48 -17.20
C HIS A 243 -15.43 5.32 -15.69
N MET A 244 -16.11 6.22 -14.96
CA MET A 244 -16.08 6.25 -13.49
C MET A 244 -16.54 4.96 -12.84
N GLY A 245 -17.62 4.36 -13.36
CA GLY A 245 -18.12 3.09 -12.83
C GLY A 245 -17.09 1.96 -12.88
N SER A 246 -16.29 1.90 -13.94
CA SER A 246 -15.22 0.89 -14.08
C SER A 246 -14.03 1.19 -13.14
N ILE A 247 -13.65 2.47 -13.02
CA ILE A 247 -12.57 2.90 -12.12
C ILE A 247 -12.91 2.51 -10.69
N VAL A 248 -14.08 2.93 -10.20
CA VAL A 248 -14.51 2.66 -8.82
C VAL A 248 -14.67 1.16 -8.57
N LYS A 249 -15.32 0.43 -9.46
CA LYS A 249 -15.51 -1.03 -9.29
C LYS A 249 -14.19 -1.78 -9.16
N ILE A 250 -13.17 -1.44 -9.95
CA ILE A 250 -11.86 -2.13 -9.92
C ILE A 250 -11.01 -1.67 -8.74
N GLY A 251 -11.09 -0.40 -8.33
CA GLY A 251 -10.36 0.13 -7.19
C GLY A 251 -10.97 -0.25 -5.83
N PHE A 252 -12.29 -0.50 -5.79
CA PHE A 252 -13.01 -0.78 -4.55
C PHE A 252 -12.43 -1.95 -3.72
N PRO A 253 -12.03 -3.10 -4.31
CA PRO A 253 -11.40 -4.16 -3.54
C PRO A 253 -10.12 -3.72 -2.81
N SER A 254 -9.30 -2.86 -3.42
CA SER A 254 -8.11 -2.31 -2.75
C SER A 254 -8.49 -1.36 -1.62
N CYS A 255 -9.44 -0.46 -1.85
CA CYS A 255 -9.96 0.42 -0.80
C CYS A 255 -10.51 -0.39 0.39
N ALA A 256 -11.37 -1.36 0.14
CA ALA A 256 -11.93 -2.25 1.15
C ALA A 256 -10.84 -3.01 1.93
N GLN A 257 -9.80 -3.47 1.24
CA GLN A 257 -8.67 -4.16 1.88
C GLN A 257 -7.97 -3.28 2.93
N TYR A 258 -7.70 -2.00 2.63
CA TYR A 258 -7.08 -1.09 3.61
C TYR A 258 -7.99 -0.82 4.80
N LEU A 259 -9.30 -0.60 4.57
CA LEU A 259 -10.27 -0.39 5.64
C LEU A 259 -10.38 -1.62 6.56
N LEU A 260 -10.49 -2.80 5.97
CA LEU A 260 -10.57 -4.06 6.73
C LEU A 260 -9.28 -4.36 7.48
N THR A 261 -8.11 -4.04 6.88
CA THR A 261 -6.82 -4.20 7.56
C THR A 261 -6.74 -3.33 8.82
N MET A 262 -7.24 -2.10 8.76
CA MET A 262 -7.31 -1.20 9.93
C MET A 262 -8.14 -1.83 11.07
N VAL A 263 -9.32 -2.35 10.74
CA VAL A 263 -10.20 -3.02 11.72
C VAL A 263 -9.55 -4.27 12.30
N ALA A 264 -8.96 -5.11 11.45
CA ALA A 264 -8.31 -6.37 11.87
C ALA A 264 -7.10 -6.12 12.79
N VAL A 265 -6.25 -5.15 12.46
CA VAL A 265 -5.10 -4.78 13.30
C VAL A 265 -5.55 -4.19 14.63
N GLY A 266 -6.56 -3.31 14.62
CA GLY A 266 -7.15 -2.75 15.84
C GLY A 266 -7.73 -3.81 16.75
N ALA A 267 -8.48 -4.77 16.19
CA ALA A 267 -9.01 -5.92 16.94
C ALA A 267 -7.88 -6.77 17.55
N LEU A 268 -6.87 -7.11 16.76
CA LEU A 268 -5.71 -7.88 17.23
C LEU A 268 -5.00 -7.19 18.41
N MET A 269 -4.75 -5.88 18.32
CA MET A 269 -4.12 -5.11 19.39
C MET A 269 -5.00 -5.08 20.64
N LYS A 270 -6.32 -4.94 20.50
CA LYS A 270 -7.27 -4.97 21.61
C LYS A 270 -7.28 -6.33 22.32
N PHE A 271 -7.23 -7.43 21.58
CA PHE A 271 -7.15 -8.77 22.18
C PHE A 271 -5.82 -8.96 22.93
N MET A 272 -4.71 -8.53 22.32
CA MET A 272 -3.40 -8.66 22.92
C MET A 272 -3.26 -7.82 24.19
N SER A 273 -3.88 -6.63 24.26
CA SER A 273 -3.85 -5.75 25.45
C SER A 273 -4.54 -6.33 26.68
N ALA A 274 -5.33 -7.42 26.54
CA ALA A 274 -5.93 -8.11 27.65
C ALA A 274 -4.96 -9.06 28.39
N TYR A 275 -3.77 -9.29 27.87
CA TYR A 275 -2.78 -10.21 28.47
C TYR A 275 -1.68 -9.43 29.20
N ASP A 276 -0.60 -9.10 28.52
CA ASP A 276 0.59 -8.52 29.13
C ASP A 276 1.09 -7.32 28.30
N THR A 277 1.60 -6.30 28.97
CA THR A 277 2.21 -5.12 28.32
C THR A 277 3.42 -5.50 27.45
N ASP A 278 4.24 -6.47 27.92
CA ASP A 278 5.38 -7.00 27.17
C ASP A 278 4.94 -7.70 25.88
N ALA A 279 3.82 -8.44 25.92
CA ALA A 279 3.25 -9.08 24.74
C ALA A 279 2.72 -8.06 23.71
N VAL A 280 2.11 -6.96 24.17
CA VAL A 280 1.67 -5.86 23.28
C VAL A 280 2.87 -5.19 22.61
N ALA A 281 3.92 -4.87 23.39
CA ALA A 281 5.16 -4.29 22.89
C ALA A 281 5.83 -5.21 21.85
N ALA A 282 5.95 -6.50 22.18
CA ALA A 282 6.48 -7.54 21.30
C ALA A 282 5.72 -7.62 19.98
N LEU A 283 4.37 -7.65 20.03
CA LEU A 283 3.53 -7.67 18.82
C LEU A 283 3.74 -6.40 17.97
N GLY A 284 3.90 -5.24 18.59
CA GLY A 284 4.20 -3.98 17.90
C GLY A 284 5.51 -4.07 17.11
N ILE A 285 6.55 -4.64 17.69
CA ILE A 285 7.86 -4.85 17.04
C ILE A 285 7.72 -5.84 15.88
N VAL A 286 7.06 -6.99 16.10
CA VAL A 286 6.83 -8.01 15.08
C VAL A 286 6.06 -7.44 13.89
N LYS A 287 5.06 -6.59 14.13
CA LYS A 287 4.31 -5.90 13.05
C LYS A 287 5.20 -4.96 12.24
N LYS A 288 6.20 -4.30 12.85
CA LYS A 288 7.18 -3.48 12.11
C LYS A 288 8.08 -4.34 11.23
N LEU A 289 8.54 -5.49 11.73
CA LEU A 289 9.32 -6.45 10.95
C LEU A 289 8.52 -7.04 9.79
N ASP A 290 7.22 -7.33 9.98
CA ASP A 290 6.29 -7.82 8.95
C ASP A 290 6.07 -6.80 7.79
N MET A 291 6.33 -5.52 8.02
CA MET A 291 6.24 -4.51 6.96
C MET A 291 7.22 -4.74 5.82
N LEU A 292 8.41 -5.29 6.05
CA LEU A 292 9.42 -5.47 5.01
C LEU A 292 8.93 -6.38 3.85
N PRO A 293 8.50 -7.63 4.10
CA PRO A 293 7.98 -8.49 3.03
C PRO A 293 6.65 -7.98 2.47
N LEU A 294 5.85 -7.29 3.27
CA LEU A 294 4.59 -6.66 2.83
C LEU A 294 4.85 -5.58 1.77
N TYR A 295 5.70 -4.61 2.05
CA TYR A 295 6.03 -3.50 1.14
C TYR A 295 6.73 -4.01 -0.12
N PHE A 296 7.58 -5.05 0.01
CA PHE A 296 8.17 -5.72 -1.14
C PHE A 296 7.09 -6.31 -2.06
N SER A 297 6.13 -7.05 -1.51
CA SER A 297 5.03 -7.68 -2.26
C SER A 297 4.11 -6.64 -2.91
N ILE A 298 3.85 -5.51 -2.23
CA ILE A 298 3.12 -4.36 -2.79
C ILE A 298 3.89 -3.75 -3.96
N GLY A 299 5.20 -3.60 -3.83
CA GLY A 299 6.08 -3.10 -4.90
C GLY A 299 6.04 -3.98 -6.14
N VAL A 300 6.19 -5.29 -5.98
CA VAL A 300 6.05 -6.26 -7.09
C VAL A 300 4.68 -6.15 -7.73
N SER A 301 3.62 -6.18 -6.93
CA SER A 301 2.22 -6.13 -7.40
C SER A 301 1.93 -4.85 -8.18
N GLY A 302 2.36 -3.69 -7.66
CA GLY A 302 2.22 -2.40 -8.34
C GLY A 302 3.02 -2.32 -9.65
N GLY A 303 4.17 -2.99 -9.72
CA GLY A 303 4.99 -3.05 -10.94
C GLY A 303 4.41 -3.97 -12.02
N ILE A 304 3.81 -5.12 -11.64
CA ILE A 304 3.25 -6.05 -12.63
C ILE A 304 1.84 -5.67 -13.09
N LEU A 305 1.08 -4.88 -12.32
CA LEU A 305 -0.30 -4.50 -12.65
C LEU A 305 -0.46 -3.96 -14.08
N PRO A 306 0.35 -3.00 -14.56
CA PRO A 306 0.22 -2.47 -15.91
C PRO A 306 0.49 -3.52 -16.98
N LEU A 307 1.52 -4.35 -16.80
CA LEU A 307 1.86 -5.42 -17.73
C LEU A 307 0.74 -6.45 -17.84
N LEU A 308 0.15 -6.84 -16.71
CA LEU A 308 -0.97 -7.78 -16.68
C LEU A 308 -2.22 -7.20 -17.35
N ALA A 309 -2.56 -5.93 -17.04
CA ALA A 309 -3.74 -5.28 -17.57
C ALA A 309 -3.66 -5.02 -19.08
N TYR A 310 -2.49 -4.59 -19.56
CA TYR A 310 -2.20 -4.41 -20.97
C TYR A 310 -2.34 -5.72 -21.73
N ASN A 311 -1.60 -6.76 -21.31
CA ASN A 311 -1.57 -8.05 -22.00
C ASN A 311 -2.92 -8.80 -21.91
N TYR A 312 -3.72 -8.54 -20.88
CA TYR A 312 -5.10 -9.03 -20.84
C TYR A 312 -5.97 -8.38 -21.93
N ALA A 313 -5.86 -7.07 -22.08
CA ALA A 313 -6.69 -6.31 -23.03
C ALA A 313 -6.25 -6.51 -24.49
N SER A 314 -4.95 -6.72 -24.75
CA SER A 314 -4.41 -7.07 -26.08
C SER A 314 -4.62 -8.54 -26.45
N GLY A 315 -5.19 -9.37 -25.57
CA GLY A 315 -5.41 -10.79 -25.82
C GLY A 315 -4.18 -11.69 -25.71
N ASN A 316 -3.01 -11.16 -25.32
CA ASN A 316 -1.78 -11.92 -25.17
C ASN A 316 -1.75 -12.71 -23.86
N ARG A 317 -2.45 -13.86 -23.85
CA ARG A 317 -2.60 -14.71 -22.66
C ARG A 317 -1.28 -15.30 -22.19
N GLU A 318 -0.44 -15.73 -23.11
CA GLU A 318 0.85 -16.36 -22.79
C GLU A 318 1.77 -15.38 -22.07
N ARG A 319 1.94 -14.17 -22.61
CA ARG A 319 2.77 -13.14 -22.01
C ARG A 319 2.21 -12.69 -20.65
N ARG A 320 0.88 -12.53 -20.52
CA ARG A 320 0.24 -12.26 -19.24
C ARG A 320 0.60 -13.32 -18.19
N HIS A 321 0.55 -14.59 -18.57
CA HIS A 321 0.88 -15.71 -17.68
C HIS A 321 2.35 -15.74 -17.29
N GLN A 322 3.25 -15.46 -18.25
CA GLN A 322 4.69 -15.34 -17.98
C GLN A 322 4.97 -14.19 -16.99
N VAL A 323 4.40 -13.01 -17.21
CA VAL A 323 4.52 -11.84 -16.30
C VAL A 323 4.03 -12.19 -14.91
N PHE A 324 2.87 -12.83 -14.81
CA PHE A 324 2.31 -13.24 -13.53
C PHE A 324 3.21 -14.23 -12.78
N LYS A 325 3.67 -15.30 -13.46
CA LYS A 325 4.59 -16.29 -12.86
C LYS A 325 5.88 -15.65 -12.36
N LEU A 326 6.48 -14.76 -13.16
CA LEU A 326 7.71 -14.07 -12.78
C LEU A 326 7.48 -13.15 -11.56
N GLY A 327 6.41 -12.37 -11.54
CA GLY A 327 6.07 -11.51 -10.40
C GLY A 327 5.81 -12.32 -9.12
N CYS A 328 4.99 -13.37 -9.19
CA CYS A 328 4.78 -14.29 -8.08
C CYS A 328 6.10 -14.93 -7.61
N GLY A 329 6.93 -15.43 -8.55
CA GLY A 329 8.20 -16.07 -8.23
C GLY A 329 9.14 -15.13 -7.46
N VAL A 330 9.28 -13.88 -7.91
CA VAL A 330 10.11 -12.87 -7.22
C VAL A 330 9.58 -12.60 -5.80
N SER A 331 8.26 -12.43 -5.63
CA SER A 331 7.66 -12.23 -4.30
C SER A 331 7.89 -13.42 -3.38
N VAL A 332 7.68 -14.64 -3.87
CA VAL A 332 7.82 -15.87 -3.08
C VAL A 332 9.29 -16.10 -2.68
N VAL A 333 10.23 -15.96 -3.60
CA VAL A 333 11.66 -16.12 -3.30
C VAL A 333 12.12 -15.15 -2.23
N PHE A 334 11.74 -13.88 -2.35
CA PHE A 334 12.07 -12.88 -1.32
C PHE A 334 11.41 -13.20 0.03
N SER A 335 10.16 -13.61 0.01
CA SER A 335 9.42 -13.97 1.23
C SER A 335 10.02 -15.19 1.93
N LEU A 336 10.46 -16.20 1.18
CA LEU A 336 11.16 -17.36 1.73
C LEU A 336 12.54 -16.99 2.34
N ALA A 337 13.25 -16.06 1.72
CA ALA A 337 14.46 -15.50 2.31
C ALA A 337 14.19 -14.77 3.63
N CYS A 338 13.08 -14.00 3.70
CA CYS A 338 12.64 -13.38 4.95
C CYS A 338 12.26 -14.44 6.01
N VAL A 339 11.52 -15.50 5.63
CA VAL A 339 11.18 -16.61 6.54
C VAL A 339 12.44 -17.20 7.15
N LEU A 340 13.40 -17.57 6.31
CA LEU A 340 14.66 -18.15 6.79
C LEU A 340 15.41 -17.22 7.73
N THR A 341 15.52 -15.93 7.36
CA THR A 341 16.21 -14.92 8.17
C THR A 341 15.51 -14.72 9.53
N TYR A 342 14.17 -14.63 9.52
CA TYR A 342 13.41 -14.36 10.74
C TYR A 342 13.35 -15.58 11.67
N GLU A 343 13.28 -16.80 11.13
CA GLU A 343 13.36 -18.03 11.94
C GLU A 343 14.71 -18.14 12.65
N LEU A 344 15.82 -17.88 11.93
CA LEU A 344 17.16 -18.00 12.49
C LEU A 344 17.52 -16.86 13.45
N LEU A 345 17.12 -15.64 13.14
CA LEU A 345 17.56 -14.44 13.83
C LEU A 345 16.48 -13.75 14.68
N ALA A 346 15.31 -14.41 14.91
CA ALA A 346 14.19 -13.80 15.62
C ALA A 346 14.57 -13.09 16.94
N PRO A 347 15.31 -13.69 17.88
CA PRO A 347 15.69 -13.00 19.12
C PRO A 347 16.59 -11.79 18.87
N VAL A 348 17.51 -11.88 17.91
CA VAL A 348 18.44 -10.78 17.56
C VAL A 348 17.66 -9.63 16.94
N LEU A 349 16.75 -9.92 16.00
CA LEU A 349 15.96 -8.92 15.32
C LEU A 349 15.02 -8.17 16.26
N VAL A 350 14.40 -8.87 17.20
CA VAL A 350 13.54 -8.24 18.20
C VAL A 350 14.40 -7.46 19.20
N GLY A 351 15.57 -7.99 19.59
CA GLY A 351 16.53 -7.34 20.48
C GLY A 351 17.13 -6.04 19.94
N LEU A 352 17.09 -5.80 18.61
CA LEU A 352 17.45 -4.49 18.04
C LEU A 352 16.49 -3.36 18.41
N PHE A 353 15.29 -3.69 18.86
CA PHE A 353 14.24 -2.71 19.21
C PHE A 353 14.06 -2.55 20.72
N ILE A 354 14.38 -3.57 21.52
CA ILE A 354 14.14 -3.58 22.96
C ILE A 354 15.07 -4.57 23.68
N ASP A 355 15.57 -4.18 24.85
CA ASP A 355 16.49 -4.99 25.66
C ASP A 355 15.79 -5.83 26.74
N THR A 356 14.46 -5.67 26.93
CA THR A 356 13.70 -6.39 27.95
C THR A 356 13.59 -7.89 27.60
N PRO A 357 14.16 -8.81 28.40
CA PRO A 357 14.22 -10.23 28.06
C PRO A 357 12.85 -10.88 27.84
N ALA A 358 11.83 -10.49 28.61
CA ALA A 358 10.45 -10.97 28.45
C ALA A 358 9.86 -10.58 27.10
N THR A 359 9.99 -9.30 26.72
CA THR A 359 9.50 -8.79 25.43
C THR A 359 10.23 -9.44 24.26
N VAL A 360 11.56 -9.69 24.39
CA VAL A 360 12.34 -10.38 23.36
C VAL A 360 11.88 -11.82 23.20
N ALA A 361 11.60 -12.53 24.30
CA ALA A 361 11.11 -13.92 24.25
C ALA A 361 9.73 -14.02 23.57
N TYR A 362 8.78 -13.15 23.94
CA TYR A 362 7.49 -13.07 23.28
C TYR A 362 7.62 -12.71 21.79
N GLY A 363 8.40 -11.66 21.48
CA GLY A 363 8.60 -11.19 20.12
C GLY A 363 9.22 -12.22 19.20
N ALA A 364 10.22 -12.97 19.68
CA ALA A 364 10.84 -14.05 18.93
C ALA A 364 9.83 -15.18 18.61
N SER A 365 8.99 -15.55 19.59
CA SER A 365 7.94 -16.56 19.40
C SER A 365 6.86 -16.08 18.43
N PHE A 366 6.38 -14.85 18.59
CA PHE A 366 5.38 -14.26 17.71
C PHE A 366 5.90 -14.10 16.28
N LEU A 367 7.15 -13.67 16.11
CA LEU A 367 7.78 -13.51 14.80
C LEU A 367 7.84 -14.84 14.06
N ARG A 368 8.29 -15.92 14.73
CA ARG A 368 8.35 -17.26 14.15
C ARG A 368 6.99 -17.79 13.72
N ILE A 369 5.94 -17.52 14.48
CA ILE A 369 4.58 -17.92 14.10
C ILE A 369 4.09 -17.09 12.90
N MET A 370 4.22 -15.76 12.99
CA MET A 370 3.65 -14.86 11.99
C MET A 370 4.40 -14.90 10.65
N VAL A 371 5.70 -15.20 10.66
CA VAL A 371 6.50 -15.29 9.43
C VAL A 371 6.01 -16.38 8.48
N LEU A 372 5.37 -17.43 8.99
CA LEU A 372 4.78 -18.51 8.19
C LEU A 372 3.69 -17.99 7.23
N ALA A 373 3.06 -16.84 7.51
CA ALA A 373 2.10 -16.19 6.62
C ALA A 373 2.75 -15.57 5.37
N MET A 374 4.03 -15.22 5.41
CA MET A 374 4.68 -14.42 4.38
C MET A 374 4.69 -15.06 2.98
N PRO A 375 4.98 -16.36 2.78
CA PRO A 375 4.91 -16.99 1.46
C PRO A 375 3.48 -17.02 0.89
N MET A 376 2.47 -17.22 1.74
CA MET A 376 1.06 -17.17 1.34
C MET A 376 0.67 -15.76 0.92
N MET A 377 1.07 -14.76 1.69
CA MET A 377 0.87 -13.36 1.37
C MET A 377 1.54 -12.98 0.05
N ALA A 378 2.78 -13.45 -0.19
CA ALA A 378 3.54 -13.20 -1.42
C ALA A 378 2.86 -13.77 -2.69
N VAL A 379 2.01 -14.77 -2.56
CA VAL A 379 1.14 -15.27 -3.64
C VAL A 379 -0.15 -14.47 -3.73
N CYS A 380 -0.79 -14.16 -2.60
CA CYS A 380 -2.08 -13.47 -2.57
C CYS A 380 -2.04 -12.08 -3.22
N TYR A 381 -1.01 -11.26 -2.98
CA TYR A 381 -0.93 -9.91 -3.55
C TYR A 381 -0.87 -9.89 -5.08
N PRO A 382 0.05 -10.62 -5.74
CA PRO A 382 0.05 -10.75 -7.20
C PRO A 382 -1.24 -11.35 -7.76
N MET A 383 -1.91 -12.29 -7.04
CA MET A 383 -3.20 -12.85 -7.46
C MET A 383 -4.31 -11.80 -7.46
N ILE A 384 -4.44 -11.03 -6.39
CA ILE A 384 -5.43 -9.93 -6.30
C ILE A 384 -5.17 -8.94 -7.44
N THR A 385 -3.89 -8.60 -7.67
CA THR A 385 -3.46 -7.72 -8.75
C THR A 385 -3.82 -8.29 -10.14
N GLN A 386 -3.66 -9.58 -10.33
CA GLN A 386 -4.07 -10.28 -11.56
C GLN A 386 -5.57 -10.13 -11.80
N PHE A 387 -6.42 -10.32 -10.76
CA PHE A 387 -7.87 -10.15 -10.89
C PHE A 387 -8.24 -8.69 -11.18
N GLN A 388 -7.58 -7.72 -10.55
CA GLN A 388 -7.77 -6.30 -10.83
C GLN A 388 -7.36 -5.93 -12.26
N ALA A 389 -6.25 -6.46 -12.75
CA ALA A 389 -5.77 -6.28 -14.11
C ALA A 389 -6.77 -6.81 -15.15
N MET A 390 -7.38 -7.95 -14.86
CA MET A 390 -8.41 -8.56 -15.71
C MET A 390 -9.80 -7.90 -15.58
N GLY A 391 -9.99 -6.98 -14.63
CA GLY A 391 -11.29 -6.40 -14.30
C GLY A 391 -12.25 -7.37 -13.61
N ARG A 392 -11.73 -8.45 -13.01
CA ARG A 392 -12.49 -9.44 -12.26
C ARG A 392 -12.73 -8.95 -10.82
N VAL A 393 -13.67 -7.99 -10.71
CA VAL A 393 -13.95 -7.28 -9.45
C VAL A 393 -14.41 -8.23 -8.34
N LYS A 394 -15.29 -9.19 -8.65
CA LYS A 394 -15.84 -10.12 -7.65
C LYS A 394 -14.74 -10.98 -7.04
N GLU A 395 -13.89 -11.55 -7.87
CA GLU A 395 -12.78 -12.41 -7.44
C GLU A 395 -11.75 -11.63 -6.62
N SER A 396 -11.41 -10.41 -7.07
CA SER A 396 -10.53 -9.52 -6.31
C SER A 396 -11.12 -9.14 -4.95
N LEU A 397 -12.42 -8.81 -4.91
CA LEU A 397 -13.11 -8.45 -3.67
C LEU A 397 -13.18 -9.63 -2.69
N ILE A 398 -13.53 -10.82 -3.18
CA ILE A 398 -13.57 -12.04 -2.36
C ILE A 398 -12.20 -12.28 -1.71
N CYS A 399 -11.11 -12.24 -2.48
CA CYS A 399 -9.77 -12.45 -1.93
C CYS A 399 -9.38 -11.36 -0.92
N SER A 400 -9.71 -10.08 -1.19
CA SER A 400 -9.40 -8.97 -0.28
C SER A 400 -10.17 -9.07 1.03
N VAL A 401 -11.46 -9.40 0.96
CA VAL A 401 -12.36 -9.49 2.13
C VAL A 401 -12.09 -10.75 2.95
N LEU A 402 -11.82 -11.89 2.31
CA LEU A 402 -11.42 -13.11 3.02
C LEU A 402 -10.13 -12.88 3.81
N ARG A 403 -9.15 -12.22 3.18
CA ARG A 403 -7.82 -12.03 3.75
C ARG A 403 -7.78 -11.06 4.92
N LYS A 404 -8.63 -10.01 4.93
CA LYS A 404 -8.54 -8.91 5.91
C LYS A 404 -9.90 -8.48 6.48
N GLY A 405 -10.83 -9.39 6.63
CA GLY A 405 -12.14 -9.02 7.16
C GLY A 405 -12.90 -10.18 7.74
N VAL A 406 -13.49 -11.00 6.87
CA VAL A 406 -14.44 -12.05 7.27
C VAL A 406 -13.80 -13.15 8.11
N LEU A 407 -12.54 -13.48 7.87
CA LEU A 407 -11.85 -14.56 8.59
C LEU A 407 -11.06 -14.07 9.80
N ASP A 408 -10.46 -12.85 9.75
CA ASP A 408 -9.60 -12.36 10.83
C ASP A 408 -10.34 -12.31 12.18
N ILE A 409 -11.51 -11.66 12.22
CA ILE A 409 -12.21 -11.40 13.47
C ILE A 409 -12.78 -12.71 14.08
N PRO A 410 -13.54 -13.56 13.34
CA PRO A 410 -14.01 -14.82 13.89
C PRO A 410 -12.89 -15.77 14.35
N LEU A 411 -11.82 -15.87 13.55
CA LEU A 411 -10.68 -16.70 13.93
C LEU A 411 -9.92 -16.13 15.13
N LEU A 412 -9.88 -14.82 15.29
CA LEU A 412 -9.28 -14.19 16.47
C LEU A 412 -10.01 -14.60 17.75
N PHE A 413 -11.35 -14.59 17.75
CA PHE A 413 -12.16 -15.09 18.88
C PHE A 413 -11.93 -16.59 19.11
N LEU A 414 -12.00 -17.39 18.06
CA LEU A 414 -11.87 -18.84 18.16
C LEU A 414 -10.49 -19.26 18.66
N LEU A 415 -9.43 -18.76 18.01
CA LEU A 415 -8.07 -19.18 18.33
C LEU A 415 -7.59 -18.60 19.67
N ASN A 416 -8.02 -17.39 20.03
CA ASN A 416 -7.74 -16.83 21.35
C ASN A 416 -8.39 -17.64 22.48
N GLY A 417 -9.57 -18.20 22.23
CA GLY A 417 -10.26 -19.10 23.19
C GLY A 417 -9.57 -20.47 23.32
N LEU A 418 -8.95 -20.97 22.24
CA LEU A 418 -8.26 -22.27 22.24
C LEU A 418 -6.82 -22.17 22.77
N LEU A 419 -6.09 -21.16 22.37
CA LEU A 419 -4.69 -20.91 22.70
C LEU A 419 -4.53 -19.43 23.09
N PRO A 420 -4.74 -19.11 24.38
CA PRO A 420 -4.63 -17.74 24.85
C PRO A 420 -3.32 -17.06 24.40
N MET A 421 -3.39 -15.81 23.93
CA MET A 421 -2.28 -14.99 23.44
C MET A 421 -1.66 -15.51 22.12
N TYR A 422 -1.12 -16.73 22.09
CA TYR A 422 -0.51 -17.31 20.88
C TYR A 422 -1.51 -17.57 19.75
N GLY A 423 -2.76 -17.89 20.09
CA GLY A 423 -3.85 -17.99 19.12
C GLY A 423 -4.06 -16.70 18.32
N CYS A 424 -3.87 -15.55 18.96
CA CYS A 424 -3.95 -14.24 18.27
C CYS A 424 -2.90 -14.09 17.17
N THR A 425 -1.68 -14.60 17.37
CA THR A 425 -0.61 -14.55 16.36
C THR A 425 -0.78 -15.58 15.24
N MET A 426 -1.47 -16.72 15.53
CA MET A 426 -1.76 -17.77 14.56
C MET A 426 -2.85 -17.38 13.55
N VAL A 427 -3.66 -16.38 13.84
CA VAL A 427 -4.72 -15.90 12.93
C VAL A 427 -4.16 -15.58 11.55
N GLN A 428 -3.08 -14.80 11.49
CA GLN A 428 -2.50 -14.31 10.23
C GLN A 428 -2.06 -15.46 9.29
N PRO A 429 -1.26 -16.47 9.72
CA PRO A 429 -0.89 -17.61 8.89
C PRO A 429 -2.09 -18.41 8.37
N ILE A 430 -3.09 -18.65 9.21
CA ILE A 430 -4.28 -19.43 8.84
C ILE A 430 -5.12 -18.67 7.81
N VAL A 431 -5.37 -17.38 8.06
CA VAL A 431 -6.12 -16.52 7.13
C VAL A 431 -5.44 -16.42 5.78
N ASP A 432 -4.12 -16.17 5.77
CA ASP A 432 -3.36 -16.04 4.51
C ASP A 432 -3.30 -17.39 3.76
N CYS A 433 -3.24 -18.51 4.45
CA CYS A 433 -3.34 -19.86 3.85
C CYS A 433 -4.69 -20.08 3.17
N ILE A 434 -5.79 -19.87 3.89
CA ILE A 434 -7.15 -20.01 3.34
C ILE A 434 -7.36 -19.08 2.15
N SER A 435 -6.91 -17.82 2.27
CA SER A 435 -7.03 -16.80 1.22
C SER A 435 -6.23 -17.18 -0.02
N MET A 436 -5.01 -17.73 0.15
CA MET A 436 -4.19 -18.22 -0.95
C MET A 436 -4.88 -19.38 -1.68
N LEU A 437 -5.41 -20.37 -0.95
CA LEU A 437 -6.12 -21.50 -1.54
C LEU A 437 -7.37 -21.06 -2.30
N ALA A 438 -8.13 -20.13 -1.74
CA ALA A 438 -9.29 -19.53 -2.39
C ALA A 438 -8.90 -18.77 -3.68
N ALA A 439 -7.82 -17.96 -3.63
CA ALA A 439 -7.31 -17.23 -4.78
C ALA A 439 -6.84 -18.18 -5.90
N LEU A 440 -6.11 -19.24 -5.55
CA LEU A 440 -5.67 -20.27 -6.49
C LEU A 440 -6.85 -21.01 -7.13
N TRP A 441 -7.87 -21.35 -6.34
CA TRP A 441 -9.09 -22.01 -6.84
C TRP A 441 -9.84 -21.10 -7.81
N LEU A 442 -10.05 -19.83 -7.47
CA LEU A 442 -10.69 -18.84 -8.34
C LEU A 442 -9.89 -18.65 -9.65
N TYR A 443 -8.58 -18.56 -9.56
CA TYR A 443 -7.72 -18.41 -10.73
C TYR A 443 -7.79 -19.63 -11.66
N ARG A 444 -7.72 -20.85 -11.11
CA ARG A 444 -7.90 -22.09 -11.90
C ARG A 444 -9.26 -22.13 -12.58
N ARG A 445 -10.31 -21.68 -11.91
CA ARG A 445 -11.67 -21.61 -12.49
C ARG A 445 -11.70 -20.63 -13.67
N ILE A 446 -11.08 -19.47 -13.57
CA ILE A 446 -10.99 -18.49 -14.67
C ILE A 446 -10.22 -19.07 -15.85
N LEU A 447 -9.06 -19.69 -15.62
CA LEU A 447 -8.26 -20.31 -16.69
C LEU A 447 -9.06 -21.38 -17.45
N ARG A 448 -9.84 -22.21 -16.74
CA ARG A 448 -10.72 -23.20 -17.37
C ARG A 448 -11.84 -22.55 -18.21
N GLN A 449 -12.37 -21.41 -17.79
CA GLN A 449 -13.34 -20.66 -18.57
C GLN A 449 -12.71 -20.07 -19.83
N GLU A 450 -11.51 -19.48 -19.72
CA GLU A 450 -10.77 -18.95 -20.87
C GLU A 450 -10.37 -20.03 -21.88
N GLY A 451 -10.06 -21.26 -21.44
CA GLY A 451 -9.74 -22.39 -22.32
C GLY A 451 -10.96 -23.05 -22.98
N ARG A 452 -12.19 -22.84 -22.50
CA ARG A 452 -13.43 -23.35 -23.11
C ARG A 452 -14.00 -22.44 -24.19
N VAL A 453 -13.53 -21.21 -24.29
CA VAL A 453 -13.96 -20.21 -25.28
C VAL A 453 -13.09 -20.27 -26.55
N GLN A 454 -12.13 -21.17 -26.61
CA GLN A 454 -11.36 -21.59 -27.80
C GLN A 454 -11.94 -22.90 -28.36
#